data_fff656cf1459f9b8364fb90ca5b6826a
#
_entry.id   fff656cf1459f9b8364fb90ca5b6826a
#
_cell.length_a   1.000
_cell.length_b   1.000
_cell.length_c   1.000
_cell.angle_alpha   90.00
_cell.angle_beta   90.00
_cell.angle_gamma   90.00
#
_symmetry.space_group_name_H-M   'P 1'
#
loop_
_entity.id
_entity.type
_entity.pdbx_description
1 polymer ?
#
loop_
_entity_poly.entity_id
_entity_poly.type
_entity_poly.pdbx_seq_one_letter_code
_entity_poly.pdbx_strand_id
1 'polypeptide(L)'
;MTTPSTPARRGGPVAPPGWSRWLVPPAALSIHLSIGQAYAWSVFKPALESGLDLTGTQSALPFQLAIVMLGLSAAFGGTLVERNGPRWAMTVSLLCFSSGFLISALGAATSQYWLIVLGYGFVGGIGLGIGYISPVSTLMKWFPDRPGMATGIAIMGFGGGALIASPWSAAMLDSFGSDSRGIALAFLVHGLAYAVFMSLGVLLIRTPAARVKDEESGESARVPVTGHGVSARSALRTPQFWCLWVVLCMNVTAGIGILEKAAPMISDFFAGTDTPVSVAAAAGFVALLSAANMAGRIGWSSTSDLIGRKNIYRVYLGVGAVMYLLISQFGDASKPLFILCALVLLSFYGGGFATIPAYLKDLFGTYQVGAIHGRLLTAWSTAGVLGPLIVNQIADRQAAAGHSGPELYGLSLTVMTGLLVVGFIANELVRPVHPRHHVTPPDAAPAAPVPAHKEAAAHDDAR
;
A
#
# COMPACT_ATOMS: atom_id res chain seq x y z
N MET A 1 19.80 -0.93 -48.83
CA MET A 1 19.16 0.05 -47.94
C MET A 1 18.85 -0.65 -46.63
N THR A 2 19.72 -0.47 -45.65
CA THR A 2 19.57 -1.05 -44.30
C THR A 2 18.62 -0.16 -43.53
N THR A 3 17.45 -0.71 -43.15
CA THR A 3 16.51 -0.06 -42.25
C THR A 3 17.18 0.22 -40.89
N PRO A 4 17.08 1.43 -40.34
CA PRO A 4 17.66 1.71 -39.04
C PRO A 4 16.91 0.90 -37.98
N SER A 5 17.64 0.08 -37.22
CA SER A 5 17.14 -0.66 -36.10
C SER A 5 16.67 0.34 -35.02
N THR A 6 15.39 0.34 -34.72
CA THR A 6 14.80 1.08 -33.59
C THR A 6 15.57 0.70 -32.33
N PRO A 7 16.05 1.66 -31.52
CA PRO A 7 16.76 1.33 -30.29
C PRO A 7 15.88 0.50 -29.40
N ALA A 8 16.35 -0.68 -29.02
CA ALA A 8 15.66 -1.57 -28.08
C ALA A 8 15.30 -0.79 -26.82
N ARG A 9 14.01 -0.74 -26.50
CA ARG A 9 13.50 -0.17 -25.25
C ARG A 9 14.27 -0.78 -24.09
N ARG A 10 14.83 0.04 -23.22
CA ARG A 10 15.45 -0.39 -21.95
C ARG A 10 14.37 -0.83 -20.95
N GLY A 11 13.50 -1.75 -21.34
CA GLY A 11 12.65 -2.51 -20.44
C GLY A 11 13.49 -3.64 -19.86
N GLY A 12 13.40 -3.89 -18.55
CA GLY A 12 14.16 -4.95 -17.88
C GLY A 12 14.03 -6.31 -18.56
N PRO A 13 14.71 -7.37 -18.08
CA PRO A 13 14.78 -8.64 -18.76
C PRO A 13 13.38 -9.22 -18.98
N VAL A 14 13.04 -9.45 -20.22
CA VAL A 14 11.79 -10.08 -20.64
C VAL A 14 11.82 -11.54 -20.22
N ALA A 15 10.68 -12.09 -19.83
CA ALA A 15 10.57 -13.50 -19.48
C ALA A 15 10.89 -14.37 -20.72
N PRO A 16 11.75 -15.40 -20.58
CA PRO A 16 11.99 -16.34 -21.66
C PRO A 16 10.75 -17.22 -21.89
N PRO A 17 10.64 -17.86 -23.09
CA PRO A 17 9.59 -18.85 -23.35
C PRO A 17 9.52 -19.92 -22.25
N GLY A 18 8.32 -20.28 -21.78
CA GLY A 18 8.13 -21.24 -20.70
C GLY A 18 8.33 -20.68 -19.28
N TRP A 19 8.53 -19.37 -19.11
CA TRP A 19 8.65 -18.77 -17.78
C TRP A 19 7.31 -18.80 -17.03
N SER A 20 7.30 -19.42 -15.84
CA SER A 20 6.09 -19.46 -15.02
C SER A 20 5.77 -18.09 -14.41
N ARG A 21 4.55 -17.59 -14.65
CA ARG A 21 4.04 -16.35 -14.03
C ARG A 21 4.04 -16.41 -12.50
N TRP A 22 3.99 -17.62 -11.91
CA TRP A 22 4.00 -17.84 -10.47
C TRP A 22 5.35 -17.57 -9.79
N LEU A 23 6.41 -17.31 -10.53
CA LEU A 23 7.70 -16.85 -10.00
C LEU A 23 7.71 -15.34 -9.68
N VAL A 24 6.74 -14.60 -10.22
CA VAL A 24 6.64 -13.14 -10.00
C VAL A 24 6.12 -12.79 -8.60
N PRO A 25 5.09 -13.47 -8.04
CA PRO A 25 4.65 -13.24 -6.66
C PRO A 25 5.77 -13.37 -5.61
N PRO A 26 6.59 -14.42 -5.56
CA PRO A 26 7.72 -14.49 -4.62
C PRO A 26 8.73 -13.34 -4.79
N ALA A 27 9.00 -12.93 -6.03
CA ALA A 27 9.87 -11.79 -6.30
C ALA A 27 9.28 -10.47 -5.77
N ALA A 28 7.97 -10.27 -5.92
CA ALA A 28 7.26 -9.13 -5.36
C ALA A 28 7.24 -9.15 -3.83
N LEU A 29 6.99 -10.32 -3.24
CA LEU A 29 6.95 -10.52 -1.80
C LEU A 29 8.29 -10.24 -1.14
N SER A 30 9.43 -10.59 -1.75
CA SER A 30 10.75 -10.32 -1.17
C SER A 30 11.00 -8.82 -1.00
N ILE A 31 10.51 -7.99 -1.91
CA ILE A 31 10.57 -6.53 -1.79
C ILE A 31 9.58 -6.04 -0.73
N HIS A 32 8.32 -6.45 -0.84
CA HIS A 32 7.26 -5.92 0.03
C HIS A 32 7.39 -6.37 1.49
N LEU A 33 7.89 -7.59 1.76
CA LEU A 33 8.21 -8.03 3.12
C LEU A 33 9.35 -7.20 3.73
N SER A 34 10.38 -6.88 2.93
CA SER A 34 11.50 -6.05 3.39
C SER A 34 11.05 -4.63 3.71
N ILE A 35 10.39 -3.95 2.76
CA ILE A 35 9.94 -2.57 2.97
C ILE A 35 8.79 -2.47 3.98
N GLY A 36 8.06 -3.56 4.23
CA GLY A 36 7.04 -3.66 5.26
C GLY A 36 7.57 -3.56 6.70
N GLN A 37 8.89 -3.68 6.88
CA GLN A 37 9.56 -3.36 8.14
C GLN A 37 9.21 -1.95 8.64
N ALA A 38 8.84 -1.03 7.78
CA ALA A 38 8.46 0.32 8.19
C ALA A 38 7.38 0.34 9.29
N TYR A 39 6.46 -0.61 9.31
CA TYR A 39 5.46 -0.74 10.37
C TYR A 39 6.01 -1.33 11.69
N ALA A 40 7.23 -1.85 11.70
CA ALA A 40 7.92 -2.29 12.91
C ALA A 40 8.76 -1.18 13.57
N TRP A 41 8.75 0.05 13.04
CA TRP A 41 9.54 1.16 13.57
C TRP A 41 9.28 1.44 15.06
N SER A 42 8.05 1.24 15.53
CA SER A 42 7.66 1.41 16.93
C SER A 42 8.50 0.57 17.91
N VAL A 43 9.08 -0.54 17.47
CA VAL A 43 9.96 -1.39 18.28
C VAL A 43 11.28 -0.70 18.60
N PHE A 44 11.78 0.15 17.70
CA PHE A 44 13.01 0.90 17.91
C PHE A 44 12.83 2.16 18.76
N LYS A 45 11.61 2.70 18.86
CA LYS A 45 11.37 3.98 19.56
C LYS A 45 11.88 4.01 21.00
N PRO A 46 11.55 3.04 21.88
CA PRO A 46 12.03 3.05 23.27
C PRO A 46 13.57 3.01 23.35
N ALA A 47 14.21 2.21 22.49
CA ALA A 47 15.67 2.13 22.44
C ALA A 47 16.29 3.45 21.96
N LEU A 48 15.71 4.09 20.94
CA LEU A 48 16.16 5.39 20.45
C LEU A 48 16.01 6.49 21.51
N GLU A 49 14.91 6.47 22.28
CA GLU A 49 14.64 7.43 23.35
C GLU A 49 15.62 7.26 24.53
N SER A 50 15.85 6.01 24.95
CA SER A 50 16.75 5.73 26.09
C SER A 50 18.23 5.70 25.68
N GLY A 51 18.57 5.16 24.52
CA GLY A 51 19.95 4.93 24.09
C GLY A 51 20.63 6.12 23.41
N LEU A 52 19.84 7.05 22.84
CA LEU A 52 20.32 8.24 22.17
C LEU A 52 19.77 9.55 22.75
N ASP A 53 19.08 9.46 23.91
CA ASP A 53 18.48 10.60 24.63
C ASP A 53 17.55 11.44 23.73
N LEU A 54 16.71 10.76 22.93
CA LEU A 54 15.77 11.40 22.02
C LEU A 54 14.39 11.58 22.67
N THR A 55 13.73 12.66 22.30
CA THR A 55 12.32 12.85 22.67
C THR A 55 11.42 11.94 21.84
N GLY A 56 10.19 11.67 22.31
CA GLY A 56 9.20 10.86 21.56
C GLY A 56 8.88 11.44 20.17
N THR A 57 8.93 12.76 20.00
CA THR A 57 8.79 13.41 18.68
C THR A 57 9.97 13.12 17.78
N GLN A 58 11.19 13.18 18.32
CA GLN A 58 12.39 12.86 17.56
C GLN A 58 12.45 11.38 17.18
N SER A 59 12.07 10.46 18.08
CA SER A 59 12.06 9.03 17.77
C SER A 59 11.02 8.67 16.69
N ALA A 60 9.93 9.44 16.55
CA ALA A 60 8.89 9.24 15.56
C ALA A 60 9.23 9.85 14.18
N LEU A 61 10.01 10.94 14.13
CA LEU A 61 10.26 11.72 12.91
C LEU A 61 10.85 10.89 11.75
N PRO A 62 11.83 9.97 11.94
CA PRO A 62 12.36 9.17 10.83
C PRO A 62 11.28 8.36 10.13
N PHE A 63 10.36 7.75 10.88
CA PHE A 63 9.23 7.02 10.31
C PHE A 63 8.25 7.94 9.57
N GLN A 64 7.87 9.06 10.18
CA GLN A 64 6.97 10.03 9.55
C GLN A 64 7.54 10.54 8.23
N LEU A 65 8.84 10.90 8.22
CA LEU A 65 9.53 11.32 7.00
C LEU A 65 9.58 10.19 5.96
N ALA A 66 9.82 8.94 6.39
CA ALA A 66 9.81 7.79 5.48
C ALA A 66 8.46 7.62 4.77
N ILE A 67 7.34 7.79 5.48
CA ILE A 67 5.99 7.72 4.88
C ILE A 67 5.72 8.90 3.94
N VAL A 68 6.16 10.10 4.28
CA VAL A 68 6.07 11.26 3.38
C VAL A 68 6.89 11.00 2.10
N MET A 69 8.14 10.57 2.25
CA MET A 69 9.02 10.26 1.13
C MET A 69 8.54 9.08 0.30
N LEU A 70 7.86 8.09 0.91
CA LEU A 70 7.20 7.00 0.20
C LEU A 70 6.22 7.55 -0.85
N GLY A 71 5.27 8.39 -0.45
CA GLY A 71 4.29 8.94 -1.37
C GLY A 71 4.90 9.86 -2.41
N LEU A 72 5.86 10.72 -2.01
CA LEU A 72 6.54 11.63 -2.94
C LEU A 72 7.38 10.87 -3.97
N SER A 73 8.20 9.92 -3.53
CA SER A 73 9.04 9.13 -4.43
C SER A 73 8.22 8.23 -5.35
N ALA A 74 7.10 7.69 -4.88
CA ALA A 74 6.16 6.96 -5.72
C ALA A 74 5.50 7.88 -6.76
N ALA A 75 5.09 9.10 -6.36
CA ALA A 75 4.45 10.06 -7.25
C ALA A 75 5.37 10.54 -8.38
N PHE A 76 6.61 10.90 -8.05
CA PHE A 76 7.58 11.37 -9.03
C PHE A 76 8.29 10.21 -9.74
N GLY A 77 8.61 9.13 -9.01
CA GLY A 77 9.30 7.95 -9.53
C GLY A 77 8.45 7.05 -10.41
N GLY A 78 7.12 7.07 -10.28
CA GLY A 78 6.23 6.18 -11.00
C GLY A 78 6.40 6.19 -12.51
N THR A 79 6.65 7.35 -13.11
CA THR A 79 6.94 7.49 -14.54
C THR A 79 8.29 6.86 -14.91
N LEU A 80 9.30 6.97 -14.05
CA LEU A 80 10.61 6.34 -14.25
C LEU A 80 10.51 4.82 -14.15
N VAL A 81 9.70 4.31 -13.22
CA VAL A 81 9.41 2.87 -13.07
C VAL A 81 8.78 2.30 -14.32
N GLU A 82 7.77 2.97 -14.89
CA GLU A 82 7.14 2.53 -16.14
C GLU A 82 8.11 2.58 -17.32
N ARG A 83 9.01 3.55 -17.35
CA ARG A 83 9.98 3.74 -18.45
C ARG A 83 11.15 2.75 -18.38
N ASN A 84 11.70 2.52 -17.18
CA ASN A 84 12.92 1.72 -17.00
C ASN A 84 12.63 0.25 -16.61
N GLY A 85 11.38 -0.07 -16.28
CA GLY A 85 10.93 -1.41 -15.95
C GLY A 85 11.13 -1.81 -14.49
N PRO A 86 10.54 -2.98 -14.12
CA PRO A 86 10.45 -3.38 -12.71
C PRO A 86 11.80 -3.72 -12.09
N ARG A 87 12.70 -4.33 -12.83
CA ARG A 87 14.02 -4.71 -12.28
C ARG A 87 14.83 -3.50 -11.85
N TRP A 88 14.85 -2.45 -12.69
CA TRP A 88 15.50 -1.20 -12.33
C TRP A 88 14.90 -0.61 -11.06
N ALA A 89 13.58 -0.53 -10.99
CA ALA A 89 12.90 0.04 -9.84
C ALA A 89 13.18 -0.74 -8.55
N MET A 90 13.13 -2.08 -8.60
CA MET A 90 13.45 -2.92 -7.45
C MET A 90 14.91 -2.82 -7.04
N THR A 91 15.84 -2.60 -7.98
CA THR A 91 17.25 -2.34 -7.68
C THR A 91 17.42 -1.00 -6.96
N VAL A 92 16.77 0.06 -7.44
CA VAL A 92 16.80 1.37 -6.77
C VAL A 92 16.22 1.28 -5.37
N SER A 93 15.07 0.57 -5.22
CA SER A 93 14.47 0.33 -3.91
C SER A 93 15.43 -0.40 -2.96
N LEU A 94 16.06 -1.47 -3.41
CA LEU A 94 17.05 -2.23 -2.66
C LEU A 94 18.20 -1.32 -2.19
N LEU A 95 18.80 -0.58 -3.12
CA LEU A 95 19.93 0.29 -2.80
C LEU A 95 19.53 1.37 -1.80
N CYS A 96 18.40 2.06 -2.03
CA CYS A 96 17.96 3.13 -1.14
C CYS A 96 17.51 2.58 0.23
N PHE A 97 16.74 1.50 0.28
CA PHE A 97 16.22 0.99 1.54
C PHE A 97 17.32 0.40 2.41
N SER A 98 18.20 -0.44 1.84
CA SER A 98 19.33 -1.02 2.57
C SER A 98 20.33 0.03 3.01
N SER A 99 20.73 0.97 2.12
CA SER A 99 21.65 2.05 2.51
C SER A 99 21.02 2.98 3.54
N GLY A 100 19.71 3.18 3.53
CA GLY A 100 18.99 3.92 4.56
C GLY A 100 19.22 3.35 5.96
N PHE A 101 19.16 2.04 6.12
CA PHE A 101 19.52 1.36 7.37
C PHE A 101 21.00 1.48 7.71
N LEU A 102 21.89 1.33 6.72
CA LEU A 102 23.34 1.45 6.95
C LEU A 102 23.76 2.86 7.37
N ILE A 103 23.17 3.90 6.77
CA ILE A 103 23.37 5.30 7.18
C ILE A 103 22.83 5.51 8.59
N SER A 104 21.67 4.94 8.92
CA SER A 104 21.09 5.00 10.27
C SER A 104 21.95 4.27 11.30
N ALA A 105 22.55 3.15 10.92
CA ALA A 105 23.53 2.42 11.76
C ALA A 105 24.75 3.32 12.08
N LEU A 106 25.29 4.02 11.10
CA LEU A 106 26.34 5.00 11.31
C LEU A 106 25.88 6.15 12.22
N GLY A 107 24.66 6.64 12.02
CA GLY A 107 24.04 7.67 12.85
C GLY A 107 23.91 7.25 14.31
N ALA A 108 23.45 6.03 14.57
CA ALA A 108 23.38 5.49 15.91
C ALA A 108 24.78 5.30 16.52
N ALA A 109 25.73 4.70 15.79
CA ALA A 109 27.09 4.46 16.26
C ALA A 109 27.85 5.74 16.62
N THR A 110 27.54 6.84 15.94
CA THR A 110 28.19 8.15 16.17
C THR A 110 27.30 9.11 16.97
N SER A 111 26.16 8.67 17.47
CA SER A 111 25.14 9.49 18.15
C SER A 111 24.71 10.73 17.34
N GLN A 112 24.72 10.59 16.00
CA GLN A 112 24.31 11.65 15.08
C GLN A 112 22.87 11.44 14.61
N TYR A 113 21.89 11.97 15.35
CA TYR A 113 20.46 11.81 15.07
C TYR A 113 20.08 12.18 13.63
N TRP A 114 20.65 13.25 13.07
CA TRP A 114 20.34 13.68 11.71
C TRP A 114 20.65 12.61 10.63
N LEU A 115 21.64 11.74 10.89
CA LEU A 115 21.94 10.60 9.99
C LEU A 115 20.84 9.55 10.04
N ILE A 116 20.17 9.34 11.17
CA ILE A 116 19.03 8.42 11.28
C ILE A 116 17.85 8.99 10.48
N VAL A 117 17.60 10.30 10.60
CA VAL A 117 16.54 10.99 9.83
C VAL A 117 16.85 10.94 8.33
N LEU A 118 18.10 11.23 7.93
CA LEU A 118 18.53 11.17 6.54
C LEU A 118 18.48 9.74 6.00
N GLY A 119 19.03 8.77 6.75
CA GLY A 119 19.15 7.37 6.32
C GLY A 119 17.78 6.72 6.20
N TYR A 120 17.13 6.49 7.31
CA TYR A 120 15.86 5.78 7.34
C TYR A 120 14.72 6.63 6.76
N GLY A 121 14.62 7.89 7.19
CA GLY A 121 13.51 8.76 6.80
C GLY A 121 13.57 9.17 5.34
N PHE A 122 14.66 9.75 4.88
CA PHE A 122 14.73 10.29 3.53
C PHE A 122 15.14 9.24 2.51
N VAL A 123 16.32 8.64 2.64
CA VAL A 123 16.84 7.67 1.66
C VAL A 123 16.03 6.38 1.68
N GLY A 124 15.77 5.84 2.87
CA GLY A 124 14.91 4.66 3.06
C GLY A 124 13.51 4.89 2.54
N GLY A 125 12.92 6.06 2.81
CA GLY A 125 11.60 6.45 2.32
C GLY A 125 11.50 6.52 0.79
N ILE A 126 12.56 6.94 0.08
CA ILE A 126 12.64 6.84 -1.39
C ILE A 126 12.58 5.37 -1.82
N GLY A 127 13.35 4.51 -1.16
CA GLY A 127 13.34 3.06 -1.40
C GLY A 127 11.96 2.44 -1.18
N LEU A 128 11.27 2.86 -0.13
CA LEU A 128 9.90 2.46 0.17
C LEU A 128 8.93 2.74 -0.98
N GLY A 129 8.87 3.97 -1.47
CA GLY A 129 7.88 4.35 -2.47
C GLY A 129 8.12 3.72 -3.85
N ILE A 130 9.37 3.70 -4.32
CA ILE A 130 9.71 3.06 -5.60
C ILE A 130 9.51 1.54 -5.50
N GLY A 131 9.87 0.93 -4.37
CA GLY A 131 9.70 -0.50 -4.10
C GLY A 131 8.24 -0.90 -3.95
N TYR A 132 7.36 0.01 -3.53
CA TYR A 132 5.94 -0.28 -3.37
C TYR A 132 5.22 -0.38 -4.72
N ILE A 133 5.42 0.57 -5.63
CA ILE A 133 4.65 0.63 -6.88
C ILE A 133 5.08 -0.39 -7.93
N SER A 134 6.36 -0.75 -7.97
CA SER A 134 6.94 -1.58 -9.04
C SER A 134 6.41 -3.03 -9.03
N PRO A 135 6.44 -3.78 -7.91
CA PRO A 135 5.88 -5.13 -7.86
C PRO A 135 4.39 -5.17 -8.17
N VAL A 136 3.62 -4.18 -7.67
CA VAL A 136 2.17 -4.09 -7.89
C VAL A 136 1.84 -3.92 -9.36
N SER A 137 2.47 -2.95 -10.04
CA SER A 137 2.25 -2.73 -11.47
C SER A 137 2.70 -3.92 -12.32
N THR A 138 3.74 -4.62 -11.89
CA THR A 138 4.24 -5.81 -12.60
C THR A 138 3.27 -6.97 -12.47
N LEU A 139 2.77 -7.26 -11.26
CA LEU A 139 1.81 -8.34 -11.04
C LEU A 139 0.49 -8.10 -11.79
N MET A 140 0.00 -6.86 -11.87
CA MET A 140 -1.17 -6.54 -12.68
C MET A 140 -0.96 -6.83 -14.18
N LYS A 141 0.28 -6.73 -14.69
CA LYS A 141 0.61 -7.07 -16.08
C LYS A 141 0.67 -8.58 -16.32
N TRP A 142 1.07 -9.36 -15.29
CA TRP A 142 1.15 -10.82 -15.35
C TRP A 142 -0.19 -11.53 -15.09
N PHE A 143 -1.10 -10.91 -14.32
CA PHE A 143 -2.41 -11.45 -13.96
C PHE A 143 -3.53 -10.49 -14.37
N PRO A 144 -3.73 -10.23 -15.69
CA PRO A 144 -4.76 -9.31 -16.16
C PRO A 144 -6.18 -9.82 -15.91
N ASP A 145 -6.33 -11.14 -15.79
CA ASP A 145 -7.58 -11.87 -15.49
C ASP A 145 -8.08 -11.65 -14.04
N ARG A 146 -7.15 -11.50 -13.09
CA ARG A 146 -7.46 -11.35 -11.65
C ARG A 146 -6.63 -10.24 -11.00
N PRO A 147 -6.81 -8.97 -11.39
CA PRO A 147 -5.96 -7.87 -10.94
C PRO A 147 -6.08 -7.60 -9.44
N GLY A 148 -7.24 -7.82 -8.82
CA GLY A 148 -7.43 -7.67 -7.37
C GLY A 148 -6.65 -8.71 -6.58
N MET A 149 -6.71 -9.98 -6.99
CA MET A 149 -5.91 -11.04 -6.37
C MET A 149 -4.41 -10.74 -6.52
N ALA A 150 -3.97 -10.33 -7.71
CA ALA A 150 -2.57 -10.04 -7.99
C ALA A 150 -2.02 -8.90 -7.11
N THR A 151 -2.78 -7.82 -6.98
CA THR A 151 -2.43 -6.70 -6.11
C THR A 151 -2.49 -7.07 -4.63
N GLY A 152 -3.46 -7.89 -4.24
CA GLY A 152 -3.58 -8.43 -2.89
C GLY A 152 -2.35 -9.23 -2.47
N ILE A 153 -1.90 -10.17 -3.29
CA ILE A 153 -0.69 -10.96 -3.05
C ILE A 153 0.54 -10.07 -2.96
N ALA A 154 0.70 -9.09 -3.86
CA ALA A 154 1.82 -8.18 -3.82
C ALA A 154 1.86 -7.41 -2.49
N ILE A 155 0.76 -6.72 -2.19
CA ILE A 155 0.69 -5.74 -1.10
C ILE A 155 0.57 -6.42 0.27
N MET A 156 0.10 -7.69 0.35
CA MET A 156 0.10 -8.49 1.55
C MET A 156 1.49 -8.52 2.21
N GLY A 157 2.55 -8.65 1.41
CA GLY A 157 3.93 -8.67 1.91
C GLY A 157 4.29 -7.44 2.73
N PHE A 158 3.79 -6.27 2.35
CA PHE A 158 4.02 -5.05 3.13
C PHE A 158 3.39 -5.12 4.54
N GLY A 159 2.18 -5.67 4.66
CA GLY A 159 1.55 -5.91 5.97
C GLY A 159 2.24 -7.03 6.76
N GLY A 160 2.63 -8.12 6.08
CA GLY A 160 3.33 -9.24 6.68
C GLY A 160 4.77 -8.94 7.09
N GLY A 161 5.39 -7.91 6.51
CA GLY A 161 6.75 -7.49 6.86
C GLY A 161 6.91 -7.15 8.34
N ALA A 162 5.97 -6.42 8.92
CA ALA A 162 6.02 -6.08 10.34
C ALA A 162 5.83 -7.29 11.26
N LEU A 163 5.07 -8.32 10.87
CA LEU A 163 4.93 -9.55 11.64
C LEU A 163 6.26 -10.28 11.82
N ILE A 164 7.14 -10.17 10.82
CA ILE A 164 8.49 -10.76 10.87
C ILE A 164 9.47 -9.77 11.50
N ALA A 165 9.44 -8.53 11.05
CA ALA A 165 10.43 -7.53 11.44
C ALA A 165 10.30 -7.10 12.91
N SER A 166 9.08 -7.07 13.49
CA SER A 166 8.90 -6.64 14.89
C SER A 166 9.56 -7.60 15.88
N PRO A 167 9.27 -8.91 15.90
CA PRO A 167 9.94 -9.84 16.81
C PRO A 167 11.43 -9.94 16.52
N TRP A 168 11.83 -9.88 15.25
CA TRP A 168 13.24 -9.90 14.89
C TRP A 168 13.98 -8.65 15.40
N SER A 169 13.41 -7.45 15.23
CA SER A 169 14.00 -6.22 15.76
C SER A 169 14.11 -6.23 17.28
N ALA A 170 13.07 -6.73 17.98
CA ALA A 170 13.10 -6.89 19.43
C ALA A 170 14.23 -7.84 19.86
N ALA A 171 14.34 -9.01 19.23
CA ALA A 171 15.41 -9.98 19.51
C ALA A 171 16.80 -9.41 19.25
N MET A 172 16.98 -8.57 18.23
CA MET A 172 18.25 -7.88 17.98
C MET A 172 18.60 -6.88 19.10
N LEU A 173 17.62 -6.08 19.52
CA LEU A 173 17.82 -5.13 20.62
C LEU A 173 18.06 -5.82 21.95
N ASP A 174 17.37 -6.95 22.23
CA ASP A 174 17.63 -7.77 23.40
C ASP A 174 19.06 -8.36 23.40
N SER A 175 19.54 -8.78 22.22
CA SER A 175 20.85 -9.43 22.08
C SER A 175 22.02 -8.44 22.06
N PHE A 176 21.84 -7.28 21.42
CA PHE A 176 22.90 -6.28 21.23
C PHE A 176 22.84 -5.15 22.25
N GLY A 177 21.71 -4.99 22.96
CA GLY A 177 21.45 -3.89 23.87
C GLY A 177 20.66 -2.75 23.21
N SER A 178 20.12 -1.88 24.06
CA SER A 178 19.35 -0.69 23.66
C SER A 178 20.19 0.60 23.73
N ASP A 179 21.49 0.49 23.91
CA ASP A 179 22.42 1.60 23.84
C ASP A 179 22.75 1.97 22.38
N SER A 180 23.46 3.06 22.18
CA SER A 180 23.88 3.57 20.88
C SER A 180 24.52 2.49 19.98
N ARG A 181 25.39 1.65 20.57
CA ARG A 181 26.08 0.56 19.85
C ARG A 181 25.12 -0.58 19.49
N GLY A 182 24.25 -0.98 20.40
CA GLY A 182 23.27 -2.05 20.15
C GLY A 182 22.29 -1.67 19.06
N ILE A 183 21.78 -0.43 19.08
CA ILE A 183 20.92 0.11 18.02
C ILE A 183 21.65 0.13 16.67
N ALA A 184 22.94 0.57 16.66
CA ALA A 184 23.74 0.58 15.44
C ALA A 184 23.92 -0.81 14.84
N LEU A 185 24.21 -1.82 15.66
CA LEU A 185 24.32 -3.21 15.23
C LEU A 185 23.00 -3.77 14.71
N ALA A 186 21.88 -3.46 15.38
CA ALA A 186 20.55 -3.85 14.91
C ALA A 186 20.25 -3.26 13.53
N PHE A 187 20.50 -1.96 13.32
CA PHE A 187 20.32 -1.33 12.01
C PHE A 187 21.28 -1.89 10.95
N LEU A 188 22.52 -2.16 11.28
CA LEU A 188 23.49 -2.79 10.37
C LEU A 188 23.01 -4.14 9.89
N VAL A 189 22.60 -5.01 10.81
CA VAL A 189 22.08 -6.36 10.48
C VAL A 189 20.84 -6.27 9.61
N HIS A 190 19.90 -5.38 9.92
CA HIS A 190 18.72 -5.16 9.09
C HIS A 190 19.09 -4.70 7.68
N GLY A 191 19.99 -3.72 7.54
CA GLY A 191 20.42 -3.20 6.25
C GLY A 191 21.05 -4.27 5.37
N LEU A 192 21.94 -5.09 5.93
CA LEU A 192 22.59 -6.21 5.22
C LEU A 192 21.60 -7.33 4.84
N ALA A 193 20.73 -7.72 5.76
CA ALA A 193 19.74 -8.74 5.51
C ALA A 193 18.74 -8.32 4.43
N TYR A 194 18.26 -7.06 4.45
CA TYR A 194 17.40 -6.55 3.39
C TYR A 194 18.13 -6.44 2.06
N ALA A 195 19.43 -6.08 2.05
CA ALA A 195 20.23 -6.12 0.82
C ALA A 195 20.23 -7.51 0.18
N VAL A 196 20.44 -8.55 0.97
CA VAL A 196 20.42 -9.94 0.50
C VAL A 196 19.03 -10.36 0.05
N PHE A 197 18.02 -10.16 0.90
CA PHE A 197 16.67 -10.66 0.63
C PHE A 197 15.98 -9.94 -0.55
N MET A 198 16.14 -8.63 -0.66
CA MET A 198 15.62 -7.87 -1.80
C MET A 198 16.36 -8.20 -3.11
N SER A 199 17.65 -8.58 -3.03
CA SER A 199 18.41 -9.02 -4.21
C SER A 199 17.79 -10.24 -4.87
N LEU A 200 17.23 -11.18 -4.10
CA LEU A 200 16.51 -12.33 -4.64
C LEU A 200 15.32 -11.88 -5.50
N GLY A 201 14.56 -10.91 -5.04
CA GLY A 201 13.46 -10.33 -5.81
C GLY A 201 13.91 -9.66 -7.10
N VAL A 202 15.00 -8.88 -7.05
CA VAL A 202 15.60 -8.23 -8.22
C VAL A 202 16.05 -9.25 -9.26
N LEU A 203 16.62 -10.36 -8.83
CA LEU A 203 17.08 -11.43 -9.73
C LEU A 203 15.93 -12.19 -10.38
N LEU A 204 14.84 -12.42 -9.65
CA LEU A 204 13.69 -13.20 -10.11
C LEU A 204 12.70 -12.41 -10.96
N ILE A 205 12.60 -11.09 -10.81
CA ILE A 205 11.58 -10.31 -11.51
C ILE A 205 11.81 -10.27 -13.02
N ARG A 206 10.72 -10.43 -13.78
CA ARG A 206 10.70 -10.35 -15.26
C ARG A 206 9.49 -9.58 -15.73
N THR A 207 9.60 -8.94 -16.89
CA THR A 207 8.47 -8.38 -17.61
C THR A 207 7.82 -9.45 -18.49
N PRO A 208 6.47 -9.48 -18.62
CA PRO A 208 5.83 -10.41 -19.52
C PRO A 208 6.24 -10.14 -20.96
N ALA A 209 6.53 -11.21 -21.74
CA ALA A 209 6.70 -11.08 -23.18
C ALA A 209 5.35 -10.71 -23.83
N ALA A 210 5.37 -9.87 -24.87
CA ALA A 210 4.15 -9.44 -25.54
C ALA A 210 3.33 -10.62 -26.11
N ARG A 211 3.99 -11.75 -26.41
CA ARG A 211 3.40 -12.99 -26.97
C ARG A 211 2.74 -13.93 -25.95
N VAL A 212 2.96 -13.79 -24.65
CA VAL A 212 2.30 -14.65 -23.64
C VAL A 212 0.76 -14.42 -23.63
N LYS A 213 0.29 -13.38 -24.32
CA LYS A 213 -1.15 -13.11 -24.49
C LYS A 213 -1.87 -14.06 -25.44
N ASP A 214 -1.16 -14.70 -26.38
CA ASP A 214 -1.81 -15.42 -27.49
C ASP A 214 -1.71 -16.95 -27.40
N GLU A 215 -0.81 -17.51 -26.61
CA GLU A 215 -0.54 -18.96 -26.60
C GLU A 215 -1.21 -19.74 -25.45
N GLU A 216 -1.59 -19.10 -24.33
CA GLU A 216 -2.30 -19.79 -23.22
C GLU A 216 -3.84 -19.74 -23.36
N SER A 217 -4.39 -18.98 -24.29
CA SER A 217 -5.81 -18.96 -24.58
C SER A 217 -6.07 -19.60 -25.95
N GLY A 218 -6.12 -20.92 -25.99
CA GLY A 218 -6.70 -21.68 -27.10
C GLY A 218 -8.22 -21.44 -27.26
N GLU A 219 -8.75 -20.45 -26.59
CA GLU A 219 -10.09 -19.90 -26.75
C GLU A 219 -10.01 -18.40 -26.63
N SER A 220 -10.40 -17.72 -27.71
CA SER A 220 -10.50 -16.26 -27.78
C SER A 220 -11.46 -15.69 -26.73
N ALA A 221 -11.06 -15.68 -25.48
CA ALA A 221 -11.58 -14.71 -24.55
C ALA A 221 -10.89 -13.38 -24.89
N ARG A 222 -11.41 -12.69 -25.89
CA ARG A 222 -11.17 -11.27 -26.10
C ARG A 222 -11.64 -10.54 -24.83
N VAL A 223 -10.78 -10.52 -23.79
CA VAL A 223 -10.84 -9.41 -22.85
C VAL A 223 -10.55 -8.19 -23.74
N PRO A 224 -11.49 -7.26 -23.89
CA PRO A 224 -11.22 -6.06 -24.63
C PRO A 224 -10.04 -5.39 -23.89
N VAL A 225 -8.83 -5.51 -24.43
CA VAL A 225 -7.83 -4.49 -24.21
C VAL A 225 -8.51 -3.27 -24.83
N THR A 226 -9.20 -2.52 -23.99
CA THR A 226 -9.68 -1.21 -24.42
C THR A 226 -8.43 -0.53 -24.94
N GLY A 227 -8.33 -0.40 -26.27
CA GLY A 227 -7.14 0.09 -26.98
C GLY A 227 -6.78 1.53 -26.60
N HIS A 228 -7.30 2.00 -25.49
CA HIS A 228 -7.21 3.35 -24.97
C HIS A 228 -6.80 3.29 -23.50
N GLY A 229 -5.66 3.87 -23.20
CA GLY A 229 -5.20 4.11 -21.84
C GLY A 229 -5.22 5.60 -21.52
N VAL A 230 -5.14 5.97 -20.27
CA VAL A 230 -5.00 7.36 -19.83
C VAL A 230 -3.57 7.60 -19.39
N SER A 231 -2.98 8.71 -19.83
CA SER A 231 -1.66 9.11 -19.33
C SER A 231 -1.74 9.58 -17.89
N ALA A 232 -0.66 9.41 -17.13
CA ALA A 232 -0.61 9.85 -15.74
C ALA A 232 -0.82 11.37 -15.58
N ARG A 233 -0.44 12.18 -16.58
CA ARG A 233 -0.71 13.62 -16.59
C ARG A 233 -2.19 13.92 -16.85
N SER A 234 -2.81 13.18 -17.76
CA SER A 234 -4.24 13.33 -18.06
C SER A 234 -5.10 12.86 -16.90
N ALA A 235 -4.72 11.79 -16.20
CA ALA A 235 -5.44 11.28 -15.02
C ALA A 235 -5.59 12.35 -13.93
N LEU A 236 -4.55 13.13 -13.64
CA LEU A 236 -4.59 14.23 -12.66
C LEU A 236 -5.62 15.33 -13.00
N ARG A 237 -6.05 15.41 -14.26
CA ARG A 237 -7.06 16.39 -14.74
C ARG A 237 -8.47 15.83 -14.68
N THR A 238 -8.64 14.60 -14.21
CA THR A 238 -9.95 13.95 -14.14
C THR A 238 -10.51 14.02 -12.72
N PRO A 239 -11.81 14.25 -12.53
CA PRO A 239 -12.42 14.18 -11.20
C PRO A 239 -12.33 12.77 -10.60
N GLN A 240 -12.27 11.72 -11.42
CA GLN A 240 -12.15 10.34 -10.99
C GLN A 240 -10.88 10.10 -10.16
N PHE A 241 -9.75 10.66 -10.59
CA PHE A 241 -8.50 10.57 -9.84
C PHE A 241 -8.64 11.18 -8.45
N TRP A 242 -9.21 12.37 -8.35
CA TRP A 242 -9.36 13.07 -7.06
C TRP A 242 -10.42 12.41 -6.17
N CYS A 243 -11.50 11.88 -6.75
CA CYS A 243 -12.44 11.06 -5.98
C CYS A 243 -11.74 9.84 -5.36
N LEU A 244 -10.92 9.09 -6.13
CA LEU A 244 -10.17 7.96 -5.59
C LEU A 244 -9.08 8.38 -4.61
N TRP A 245 -8.48 9.55 -4.80
CA TRP A 245 -7.54 10.12 -3.84
C TRP A 245 -8.22 10.36 -2.49
N VAL A 246 -9.41 10.97 -2.50
CA VAL A 246 -10.21 11.18 -1.27
C VAL A 246 -10.63 9.85 -0.67
N VAL A 247 -11.13 8.91 -1.47
CA VAL A 247 -11.50 7.56 -1.01
C VAL A 247 -10.35 6.89 -0.27
N LEU A 248 -9.16 6.88 -0.88
CA LEU A 248 -7.98 6.28 -0.26
C LEU A 248 -7.56 7.06 0.99
N CYS A 249 -7.49 8.39 0.92
CA CYS A 249 -7.09 9.24 2.03
C CYS A 249 -7.99 9.02 3.25
N MET A 250 -9.31 9.03 3.07
CA MET A 250 -10.27 8.87 4.17
C MET A 250 -10.21 7.46 4.77
N ASN A 251 -10.17 6.43 3.93
CA ASN A 251 -10.03 5.04 4.39
C ASN A 251 -8.76 4.83 5.22
N VAL A 252 -7.65 5.36 4.72
CA VAL A 252 -6.33 5.19 5.35
C VAL A 252 -6.21 6.02 6.63
N THR A 253 -6.71 7.25 6.64
CA THR A 253 -6.72 8.10 7.84
C THR A 253 -7.46 7.42 8.97
N ALA A 254 -8.64 6.88 8.69
CA ALA A 254 -9.43 6.14 9.67
C ALA A 254 -8.66 4.90 10.18
N GLY A 255 -8.12 4.06 9.29
CA GLY A 255 -7.40 2.85 9.69
C GLY A 255 -6.13 3.10 10.50
N ILE A 256 -5.30 4.07 10.09
CA ILE A 256 -4.08 4.43 10.83
C ILE A 256 -4.42 5.03 12.20
N GLY A 257 -5.50 5.79 12.30
CA GLY A 257 -5.94 6.38 13.57
C GLY A 257 -6.18 5.35 14.67
N ILE A 258 -6.83 4.22 14.34
CA ILE A 258 -6.95 3.10 15.30
C ILE A 258 -5.60 2.42 15.54
N LEU A 259 -4.86 2.13 14.48
CA LEU A 259 -3.65 1.31 14.57
C LEU A 259 -2.59 1.94 15.50
N GLU A 260 -2.46 3.26 15.47
CA GLU A 260 -1.47 3.97 16.29
C GLU A 260 -1.77 3.92 17.79
N LYS A 261 -3.05 3.96 18.15
CA LYS A 261 -3.51 3.96 19.55
C LYS A 261 -4.11 2.62 19.98
N ALA A 262 -3.95 1.57 19.19
CA ALA A 262 -4.64 0.30 19.41
C ALA A 262 -4.41 -0.29 20.82
N ALA A 263 -3.16 -0.36 21.29
CA ALA A 263 -2.84 -0.90 22.61
C ALA A 263 -3.32 0.00 23.75
N PRO A 264 -3.03 1.32 23.79
CA PRO A 264 -3.63 2.21 24.78
C PRO A 264 -5.15 2.21 24.74
N MET A 265 -5.76 2.27 23.56
CA MET A 265 -7.22 2.35 23.42
C MET A 265 -7.92 1.16 24.04
N ILE A 266 -7.51 -0.08 23.75
CA ILE A 266 -8.15 -1.26 24.37
C ILE A 266 -7.90 -1.31 25.88
N SER A 267 -6.75 -0.84 26.36
CA SER A 267 -6.45 -0.77 27.78
C SER A 267 -7.33 0.26 28.48
N ASP A 268 -7.48 1.45 27.91
CA ASP A 268 -8.28 2.55 28.47
C ASP A 268 -9.78 2.21 28.46
N PHE A 269 -10.30 1.61 27.38
CA PHE A 269 -11.71 1.20 27.30
C PHE A 269 -12.13 0.25 28.42
N PHE A 270 -11.20 -0.58 28.90
CA PHE A 270 -11.50 -1.64 29.88
C PHE A 270 -10.74 -1.49 31.20
N ALA A 271 -10.13 -0.32 31.45
CA ALA A 271 -9.41 -0.05 32.70
C ALA A 271 -10.29 -0.14 33.94
N GLY A 272 -11.53 0.31 33.85
CA GLY A 272 -12.50 0.31 34.96
C GLY A 272 -13.38 -0.95 35.10
N THR A 273 -13.09 -2.01 34.30
CA THR A 273 -13.88 -3.24 34.33
C THR A 273 -13.29 -4.30 35.27
N ASP A 274 -14.12 -5.29 35.69
CA ASP A 274 -13.68 -6.41 36.55
C ASP A 274 -12.51 -7.23 35.93
N THR A 275 -12.30 -7.10 34.61
CA THR A 275 -11.25 -7.81 33.88
C THR A 275 -10.45 -6.81 33.05
N PRO A 276 -9.56 -6.01 33.61
CA PRO A 276 -8.75 -5.06 32.86
C PRO A 276 -7.86 -5.78 31.85
N VAL A 277 -7.47 -5.06 30.77
CA VAL A 277 -6.60 -5.62 29.73
C VAL A 277 -5.16 -5.53 30.18
N SER A 278 -4.46 -6.66 30.25
CA SER A 278 -3.03 -6.67 30.56
C SER A 278 -2.20 -6.15 29.38
N VAL A 279 -0.97 -5.70 29.65
CA VAL A 279 -0.02 -5.24 28.62
C VAL A 279 0.20 -6.32 27.54
N ALA A 280 0.34 -7.59 27.96
CA ALA A 280 0.50 -8.71 27.04
C ALA A 280 -0.75 -8.93 26.14
N ALA A 281 -1.96 -8.79 26.74
CA ALA A 281 -3.20 -8.89 25.98
C ALA A 281 -3.38 -7.72 25.00
N ALA A 282 -2.99 -6.50 25.37
CA ALA A 282 -3.00 -5.35 24.48
C ALA A 282 -2.01 -5.52 23.31
N ALA A 283 -0.82 -6.05 23.58
CA ALA A 283 0.14 -6.41 22.52
C ALA A 283 -0.40 -7.51 21.59
N GLY A 284 -1.05 -8.54 22.15
CA GLY A 284 -1.74 -9.59 21.39
C GLY A 284 -2.87 -9.04 20.52
N PHE A 285 -3.62 -8.06 20.98
CA PHE A 285 -4.64 -7.38 20.20
C PHE A 285 -4.04 -6.65 18.99
N VAL A 286 -2.93 -5.93 19.16
CA VAL A 286 -2.23 -5.26 18.03
C VAL A 286 -1.75 -6.29 17.00
N ALA A 287 -1.21 -7.42 17.43
CA ALA A 287 -0.81 -8.50 16.53
C ALA A 287 -2.02 -9.05 15.75
N LEU A 288 -3.16 -9.22 16.41
CA LEU A 288 -4.41 -9.67 15.79
C LEU A 288 -4.94 -8.67 14.76
N LEU A 289 -4.88 -7.36 15.05
CA LEU A 289 -5.21 -6.29 14.10
C LEU A 289 -4.31 -6.35 12.86
N SER A 290 -3.01 -6.59 13.03
CA SER A 290 -2.05 -6.71 11.94
C SER A 290 -2.35 -7.95 11.06
N ALA A 291 -2.73 -9.07 11.67
CA ALA A 291 -3.17 -10.27 10.97
C ALA A 291 -4.45 -10.01 10.16
N ALA A 292 -5.44 -9.31 10.74
CA ALA A 292 -6.67 -8.93 10.04
C ALA A 292 -6.39 -8.00 8.84
N ASN A 293 -5.49 -7.02 9.02
CA ASN A 293 -5.02 -6.15 7.95
C ASN A 293 -4.39 -6.95 6.79
N MET A 294 -3.48 -7.86 7.11
CA MET A 294 -2.81 -8.72 6.13
C MET A 294 -3.81 -9.62 5.38
N ALA A 295 -4.70 -10.30 6.11
CA ALA A 295 -5.74 -11.15 5.53
C ALA A 295 -6.71 -10.36 4.65
N GLY A 296 -7.08 -9.15 5.08
CA GLY A 296 -7.92 -8.23 4.34
C GLY A 296 -7.34 -7.83 2.98
N ARG A 297 -6.02 -7.71 2.87
CA ARG A 297 -5.35 -7.37 1.60
C ARG A 297 -5.58 -8.43 0.52
N ILE A 298 -5.57 -9.72 0.86
CA ILE A 298 -5.88 -10.79 -0.09
C ILE A 298 -7.38 -11.00 -0.22
N GLY A 299 -8.07 -11.20 0.89
CA GLY A 299 -9.47 -11.59 0.91
C GLY A 299 -10.35 -10.57 0.19
N TRP A 300 -10.32 -9.33 0.62
CA TRP A 300 -11.17 -8.29 0.07
C TRP A 300 -10.78 -7.88 -1.35
N SER A 301 -9.49 -7.78 -1.66
CA SER A 301 -9.07 -7.44 -3.03
C SER A 301 -9.43 -8.53 -4.03
N SER A 302 -9.34 -9.81 -3.65
CA SER A 302 -9.82 -10.92 -4.48
C SER A 302 -11.35 -10.90 -4.63
N THR A 303 -12.08 -10.64 -3.54
CA THR A 303 -13.54 -10.48 -3.57
C THR A 303 -13.97 -9.34 -4.49
N SER A 304 -13.16 -8.28 -4.57
CA SER A 304 -13.44 -7.15 -5.47
C SER A 304 -13.39 -7.52 -6.95
N ASP A 305 -12.71 -8.60 -7.34
CA ASP A 305 -12.75 -9.14 -8.70
C ASP A 305 -14.14 -9.73 -9.05
N LEU A 306 -14.89 -10.17 -8.04
CA LEU A 306 -16.21 -10.79 -8.20
C LEU A 306 -17.35 -9.76 -8.15
N ILE A 307 -17.35 -8.88 -7.15
CA ILE A 307 -18.46 -7.94 -6.89
C ILE A 307 -18.22 -6.54 -7.46
N GLY A 308 -17.05 -6.27 -7.99
CA GLY A 308 -16.64 -4.99 -8.57
C GLY A 308 -16.05 -4.01 -7.55
N ARG A 309 -15.15 -3.13 -8.05
CA ARG A 309 -14.35 -2.22 -7.20
C ARG A 309 -15.21 -1.22 -6.44
N LYS A 310 -16.16 -0.62 -7.11
CA LYS A 310 -17.04 0.40 -6.51
C LYS A 310 -17.85 -0.19 -5.36
N ASN A 311 -18.39 -1.42 -5.53
CA ASN A 311 -19.19 -2.08 -4.52
C ASN A 311 -18.37 -2.49 -3.30
N ILE A 312 -17.14 -2.98 -3.50
CA ILE A 312 -16.30 -3.34 -2.35
C ILE A 312 -15.93 -2.10 -1.52
N TYR A 313 -15.70 -0.94 -2.16
CA TYR A 313 -15.46 0.31 -1.43
C TYR A 313 -16.71 0.82 -0.71
N ARG A 314 -17.92 0.56 -1.21
CA ARG A 314 -19.17 0.78 -0.44
C ARG A 314 -19.15 -0.01 0.87
N VAL A 315 -18.68 -1.25 0.83
CA VAL A 315 -18.54 -2.09 2.03
C VAL A 315 -17.49 -1.49 2.97
N TYR A 316 -16.28 -1.19 2.50
CA TYR A 316 -15.23 -0.64 3.35
C TYR A 316 -15.66 0.65 4.06
N LEU A 317 -16.24 1.57 3.34
CA LEU A 317 -16.57 2.90 3.83
C LEU A 317 -17.89 2.91 4.60
N GLY A 318 -18.93 2.24 4.09
CA GLY A 318 -20.25 2.20 4.71
C GLY A 318 -20.28 1.33 5.96
N VAL A 319 -19.87 0.07 5.85
CA VAL A 319 -19.82 -0.82 7.03
C VAL A 319 -18.75 -0.35 8.00
N GLY A 320 -17.60 0.18 7.51
CA GLY A 320 -16.58 0.76 8.36
C GLY A 320 -17.10 1.91 9.21
N ALA A 321 -17.89 2.82 8.64
CA ALA A 321 -18.54 3.91 9.39
C ALA A 321 -19.45 3.38 10.52
N VAL A 322 -20.22 2.31 10.22
CA VAL A 322 -21.05 1.65 11.24
C VAL A 322 -20.19 1.02 12.34
N MET A 323 -19.07 0.37 11.99
CA MET A 323 -18.17 -0.22 13.00
C MET A 323 -17.58 0.83 13.94
N TYR A 324 -17.18 2.01 13.40
CA TYR A 324 -16.70 3.13 14.22
C TYR A 324 -17.78 3.65 15.17
N LEU A 325 -19.01 3.79 14.70
CA LEU A 325 -20.14 4.19 15.55
C LEU A 325 -20.43 3.15 16.63
N LEU A 326 -20.36 1.86 16.30
CA LEU A 326 -20.57 0.79 17.29
C LEU A 326 -19.49 0.83 18.38
N ILE A 327 -18.22 1.02 18.03
CA ILE A 327 -17.16 1.18 19.03
C ILE A 327 -17.39 2.44 19.86
N SER A 328 -17.75 3.56 19.23
CA SER A 328 -17.96 4.83 19.93
C SER A 328 -19.12 4.80 20.92
N GLN A 329 -20.18 4.05 20.65
CA GLN A 329 -21.40 4.03 21.45
C GLN A 329 -21.50 2.82 22.40
N PHE A 330 -20.89 1.70 22.05
CA PHE A 330 -21.07 0.42 22.73
C PHE A 330 -19.76 -0.33 22.98
N GLY A 331 -18.60 0.27 22.64
CA GLY A 331 -17.32 -0.40 22.70
C GLY A 331 -16.90 -0.81 24.11
N ASP A 332 -17.27 -0.03 25.10
CA ASP A 332 -17.01 -0.29 26.54
C ASP A 332 -17.90 -1.38 27.13
N ALA A 333 -19.08 -1.60 26.54
CA ALA A 333 -20.03 -2.60 27.03
C ALA A 333 -19.56 -4.05 26.78
N SER A 334 -18.68 -4.28 25.77
CA SER A 334 -18.29 -5.65 25.38
C SER A 334 -16.93 -5.71 24.72
N LYS A 335 -15.94 -6.34 25.37
CA LYS A 335 -14.62 -6.61 24.77
C LYS A 335 -14.69 -7.36 23.45
N PRO A 336 -15.45 -8.46 23.31
CA PRO A 336 -15.61 -9.15 22.02
C PRO A 336 -16.15 -8.23 20.92
N LEU A 337 -17.12 -7.37 21.21
CA LEU A 337 -17.67 -6.41 20.26
C LEU A 337 -16.59 -5.41 19.80
N PHE A 338 -15.86 -4.81 20.75
CA PHE A 338 -14.76 -3.89 20.44
C PHE A 338 -13.72 -4.54 19.55
N ILE A 339 -13.25 -5.73 19.93
CA ILE A 339 -12.24 -6.48 19.17
C ILE A 339 -12.76 -6.83 17.76
N LEU A 340 -13.98 -7.35 17.65
CA LEU A 340 -14.56 -7.70 16.35
C LEU A 340 -14.66 -6.48 15.42
N CYS A 341 -15.20 -5.37 15.92
CA CYS A 341 -15.30 -4.14 15.12
C CYS A 341 -13.93 -3.64 14.68
N ALA A 342 -12.94 -3.64 15.57
CA ALA A 342 -11.59 -3.22 15.26
C ALA A 342 -10.92 -4.14 14.22
N LEU A 343 -11.11 -5.47 14.32
CA LEU A 343 -10.61 -6.44 13.32
C LEU A 343 -11.23 -6.21 11.94
N VAL A 344 -12.55 -5.99 11.87
CA VAL A 344 -13.25 -5.67 10.63
C VAL A 344 -12.69 -4.38 10.03
N LEU A 345 -12.54 -3.32 10.81
CA LEU A 345 -11.98 -2.04 10.36
C LEU A 345 -10.57 -2.20 9.78
N LEU A 346 -9.71 -2.95 10.48
CA LEU A 346 -8.34 -3.16 9.99
C LEU A 346 -8.29 -4.08 8.77
N SER A 347 -9.22 -5.03 8.64
CA SER A 347 -9.35 -5.81 7.40
C SER A 347 -9.75 -4.93 6.21
N PHE A 348 -10.66 -3.97 6.41
CA PHE A 348 -11.06 -2.99 5.39
C PHE A 348 -9.94 -2.01 5.03
N TYR A 349 -9.15 -1.58 6.02
CA TYR A 349 -7.95 -0.80 5.80
C TYR A 349 -6.98 -1.53 4.86
N GLY A 350 -6.69 -2.80 5.15
CA GLY A 350 -5.84 -3.64 4.31
C GLY A 350 -6.42 -3.83 2.91
N GLY A 351 -7.71 -4.18 2.84
CA GLY A 351 -8.44 -4.37 1.58
C GLY A 351 -8.46 -3.12 0.70
N GLY A 352 -8.67 -1.95 1.30
CA GLY A 352 -8.68 -0.68 0.58
C GLY A 352 -7.36 -0.39 -0.12
N PHE A 353 -6.24 -0.60 0.56
CA PHE A 353 -4.92 -0.49 -0.06
C PHE A 353 -4.71 -1.45 -1.22
N ALA A 354 -5.10 -2.70 -1.04
CA ALA A 354 -4.85 -3.74 -2.03
C ALA A 354 -5.78 -3.65 -3.25
N THR A 355 -6.98 -3.09 -3.08
CA THR A 355 -7.97 -2.95 -4.16
C THR A 355 -7.72 -1.72 -5.03
N ILE A 356 -7.12 -0.65 -4.50
CA ILE A 356 -7.01 0.63 -5.22
C ILE A 356 -6.23 0.53 -6.55
N PRO A 357 -5.12 -0.22 -6.68
CA PRO A 357 -4.42 -0.32 -7.95
C PRO A 357 -5.27 -0.99 -9.04
N ALA A 358 -6.07 -2.00 -8.66
CA ALA A 358 -7.00 -2.64 -9.57
C ALA A 358 -8.14 -1.68 -9.99
N TYR A 359 -8.64 -0.86 -9.07
CA TYR A 359 -9.63 0.16 -9.38
C TYR A 359 -9.09 1.22 -10.36
N LEU A 360 -7.84 1.65 -10.17
CA LEU A 360 -7.16 2.53 -11.12
C LEU A 360 -7.00 1.89 -12.49
N LYS A 361 -6.63 0.60 -12.54
CA LYS A 361 -6.53 -0.15 -13.81
C LYS A 361 -7.86 -0.17 -14.54
N ASP A 362 -8.95 -0.44 -13.82
CA ASP A 362 -10.29 -0.54 -14.43
C ASP A 362 -10.77 0.82 -14.99
N LEU A 363 -10.40 1.95 -14.37
CA LEU A 363 -10.79 3.29 -14.80
C LEU A 363 -9.85 3.90 -15.85
N PHE A 364 -8.54 3.72 -15.72
CA PHE A 364 -7.54 4.43 -16.52
C PHE A 364 -6.78 3.52 -17.50
N GLY A 365 -7.04 2.21 -17.47
CA GLY A 365 -6.33 1.22 -18.28
C GLY A 365 -4.93 0.91 -17.75
N THR A 366 -4.18 0.08 -18.49
CA THR A 366 -2.87 -0.45 -18.07
C THR A 366 -1.69 0.41 -18.51
N TYR A 367 -1.88 1.41 -19.38
CA TYR A 367 -0.80 2.15 -20.06
C TYR A 367 0.23 2.77 -19.10
N GLN A 368 -0.23 3.56 -18.12
CA GLN A 368 0.63 4.18 -17.10
C GLN A 368 0.06 3.98 -15.69
N VAL A 369 -0.58 2.84 -15.43
CA VAL A 369 -1.26 2.58 -14.16
C VAL A 369 -0.32 2.66 -12.95
N GLY A 370 0.93 2.23 -13.08
CA GLY A 370 1.92 2.36 -12.00
C GLY A 370 2.26 3.82 -11.69
N ALA A 371 2.38 4.66 -12.72
CA ALA A 371 2.62 6.09 -12.55
C ALA A 371 1.39 6.83 -11.97
N ILE A 372 0.17 6.42 -12.33
CA ILE A 372 -1.08 6.95 -11.77
C ILE A 372 -1.18 6.52 -10.30
N HIS A 373 -0.93 5.25 -10.01
CA HIS A 373 -0.93 4.71 -8.65
C HIS A 373 0.09 5.42 -7.76
N GLY A 374 1.32 5.60 -8.25
CA GLY A 374 2.35 6.35 -7.52
C GLY A 374 1.88 7.75 -7.10
N ARG A 375 1.22 8.49 -8.01
CA ARG A 375 0.65 9.81 -7.68
C ARG A 375 -0.49 9.73 -6.67
N LEU A 376 -1.29 8.67 -6.75
CA LEU A 376 -2.38 8.44 -5.79
C LEU A 376 -1.85 8.16 -4.37
N LEU A 377 -0.66 7.58 -4.22
CA LEU A 377 -0.06 7.29 -2.91
C LEU A 377 0.28 8.53 -2.08
N THR A 378 0.24 9.74 -2.66
CA THR A 378 0.24 10.98 -1.89
C THR A 378 -0.93 11.08 -0.92
N ALA A 379 -2.06 10.41 -1.20
CA ALA A 379 -3.16 10.26 -0.28
C ALA A 379 -2.75 9.48 0.99
N TRP A 380 -1.91 8.45 0.82
CA TRP A 380 -1.38 7.71 1.97
C TRP A 380 -0.43 8.58 2.81
N SER A 381 0.48 9.32 2.19
CA SER A 381 1.37 10.25 2.92
C SER A 381 0.56 11.26 3.73
N THR A 382 -0.49 11.83 3.12
CA THR A 382 -1.40 12.76 3.81
C THR A 382 -2.12 12.08 4.97
N ALA A 383 -2.68 10.90 4.76
CA ALA A 383 -3.40 10.14 5.77
C ALA A 383 -2.49 9.69 6.92
N GLY A 384 -1.24 9.30 6.61
CA GLY A 384 -0.23 8.89 7.59
C GLY A 384 0.17 10.01 8.57
N VAL A 385 -0.03 11.26 8.18
CA VAL A 385 0.13 12.43 9.06
C VAL A 385 -1.19 12.79 9.73
N LEU A 386 -2.29 12.84 8.97
CA LEU A 386 -3.59 13.29 9.48
C LEU A 386 -4.18 12.33 10.52
N GLY A 387 -4.09 11.01 10.32
CA GLY A 387 -4.68 10.02 11.22
C GLY A 387 -4.17 10.16 12.66
N PRO A 388 -2.85 10.01 12.86
CA PRO A 388 -2.21 10.22 14.16
C PRO A 388 -2.47 11.60 14.74
N LEU A 389 -2.38 12.65 13.92
CA LEU A 389 -2.58 14.02 14.37
C LEU A 389 -4.00 14.23 14.94
N ILE A 390 -5.03 13.74 14.25
CA ILE A 390 -6.42 13.85 14.68
C ILE A 390 -6.63 13.12 16.02
N VAL A 391 -6.21 11.84 16.08
CA VAL A 391 -6.47 11.00 17.25
C VAL A 391 -5.70 11.50 18.47
N ASN A 392 -4.41 11.84 18.31
CA ASN A 392 -3.58 12.32 19.40
C ASN A 392 -4.07 13.67 19.94
N GLN A 393 -4.30 14.67 19.05
CA GLN A 393 -4.77 15.98 19.52
C GLN A 393 -6.12 15.93 20.21
N ILE A 394 -7.04 15.08 19.74
CA ILE A 394 -8.33 14.92 20.38
C ILE A 394 -8.15 14.24 21.75
N ALA A 395 -7.41 13.14 21.82
CA ALA A 395 -7.17 12.43 23.08
C ALA A 395 -6.48 13.33 24.12
N ASP A 396 -5.45 14.08 23.73
CA ASP A 396 -4.73 15.01 24.60
C ASP A 396 -5.65 16.11 25.13
N ARG A 397 -6.53 16.68 24.29
CA ARG A 397 -7.52 17.69 24.72
C ARG A 397 -8.56 17.12 25.68
N GLN A 398 -9.04 15.90 25.41
CA GLN A 398 -9.99 15.23 26.29
C GLN A 398 -9.35 14.91 27.65
N ALA A 399 -8.10 14.44 27.65
CA ALA A 399 -7.35 14.21 28.89
C ALA A 399 -7.14 15.51 29.69
N ALA A 400 -6.80 16.62 29.01
CA ALA A 400 -6.66 17.94 29.64
C ALA A 400 -7.99 18.48 30.20
N ALA A 401 -9.13 18.05 29.62
CA ALA A 401 -10.47 18.36 30.13
C ALA A 401 -10.91 17.45 31.29
N GLY A 402 -10.08 16.49 31.73
CA GLY A 402 -10.35 15.59 32.85
C GLY A 402 -11.07 14.29 32.44
N HIS A 403 -11.28 14.04 31.16
CA HIS A 403 -11.85 12.78 30.69
C HIS A 403 -10.84 11.63 30.79
N SER A 404 -11.33 10.40 30.94
CA SER A 404 -10.52 9.19 31.01
C SER A 404 -11.23 7.99 30.37
N GLY A 405 -10.51 6.90 30.12
CA GLY A 405 -11.10 5.70 29.57
C GLY A 405 -11.69 5.90 28.17
N PRO A 406 -12.87 5.35 27.86
CA PRO A 406 -13.52 5.46 26.54
C PRO A 406 -13.78 6.89 26.07
N GLU A 407 -14.00 7.82 27.00
CA GLU A 407 -14.31 9.23 26.70
C GLU A 407 -13.16 9.94 25.96
N LEU A 408 -11.92 9.50 26.16
CA LEU A 408 -10.75 10.01 25.42
C LEU A 408 -10.89 9.86 23.90
N TYR A 409 -11.58 8.82 23.46
CA TYR A 409 -11.61 8.39 22.06
C TYR A 409 -12.95 8.64 21.36
N GLY A 410 -14.04 8.85 22.09
CA GLY A 410 -15.40 8.97 21.53
C GLY A 410 -15.49 9.99 20.39
N LEU A 411 -14.92 11.18 20.58
CA LEU A 411 -14.88 12.21 19.54
C LEU A 411 -14.01 11.79 18.34
N SER A 412 -12.85 11.16 18.57
CA SER A 412 -11.99 10.67 17.51
C SER A 412 -12.70 9.63 16.64
N LEU A 413 -13.38 8.68 17.25
CA LEU A 413 -14.15 7.63 16.56
C LEU A 413 -15.30 8.23 15.74
N THR A 414 -15.97 9.25 16.27
CA THR A 414 -17.02 10.00 15.55
C THR A 414 -16.44 10.76 14.34
N VAL A 415 -15.28 11.40 14.50
CA VAL A 415 -14.57 12.04 13.38
C VAL A 415 -14.19 11.02 12.30
N MET A 416 -13.65 9.85 12.69
CA MET A 416 -13.33 8.77 11.74
C MET A 416 -14.57 8.29 10.98
N THR A 417 -15.72 8.19 11.65
CA THR A 417 -17.00 7.91 10.98
C THR A 417 -17.30 8.95 9.90
N GLY A 418 -17.18 10.23 10.23
CA GLY A 418 -17.38 11.33 9.28
C GLY A 418 -16.45 11.27 8.08
N LEU A 419 -15.17 10.95 8.30
CA LEU A 419 -14.20 10.77 7.22
C LEU A 419 -14.59 9.62 6.28
N LEU A 420 -15.04 8.48 6.83
CA LEU A 420 -15.51 7.36 6.01
C LEU A 420 -16.78 7.71 5.21
N VAL A 421 -17.69 8.50 5.76
CA VAL A 421 -18.86 9.03 5.03
C VAL A 421 -18.42 9.93 3.87
N VAL A 422 -17.46 10.82 4.09
CA VAL A 422 -16.87 11.63 3.00
C VAL A 422 -16.25 10.75 1.91
N GLY A 423 -15.49 9.73 2.31
CA GLY A 423 -14.94 8.74 1.39
C GLY A 423 -16.04 7.99 0.61
N PHE A 424 -17.13 7.60 1.28
CA PHE A 424 -18.28 6.95 0.67
C PHE A 424 -18.93 7.83 -0.41
N ILE A 425 -19.18 9.09 -0.11
CA ILE A 425 -19.71 10.05 -1.07
C ILE A 425 -18.77 10.19 -2.27
N ALA A 426 -17.47 10.32 -2.01
CA ALA A 426 -16.46 10.39 -3.07
C ALA A 426 -16.47 9.15 -3.97
N ASN A 427 -16.62 7.94 -3.39
CA ASN A 427 -16.73 6.70 -4.15
C ASN A 427 -18.00 6.66 -5.02
N GLU A 428 -19.13 7.17 -4.53
CA GLU A 428 -20.38 7.24 -5.31
C GLU A 428 -20.25 8.20 -6.51
N LEU A 429 -19.45 9.24 -6.40
CA LEU A 429 -19.20 10.21 -7.48
C LEU A 429 -18.27 9.66 -8.58
N VAL A 430 -17.57 8.53 -8.34
CA VAL A 430 -16.73 7.91 -9.37
C VAL A 430 -17.59 7.41 -10.53
N ARG A 431 -17.26 7.91 -11.74
CA ARG A 431 -17.91 7.56 -13.01
C ARG A 431 -16.84 7.13 -14.03
N PRO A 432 -17.19 6.46 -15.13
CA PRO A 432 -16.23 6.15 -16.20
C PRO A 432 -15.50 7.41 -16.69
N VAL A 433 -14.23 7.26 -17.08
CA VAL A 433 -13.42 8.37 -17.59
C VAL A 433 -13.88 8.76 -19.00
N HIS A 434 -14.02 10.05 -19.24
CA HIS A 434 -14.49 10.54 -20.53
C HIS A 434 -13.47 10.24 -21.65
N PRO A 435 -13.89 9.81 -22.86
CA PRO A 435 -12.99 9.40 -23.96
C PRO A 435 -11.94 10.46 -24.35
N ARG A 436 -12.22 11.77 -24.17
CA ARG A 436 -11.25 12.86 -24.45
C ARG A 436 -9.92 12.73 -23.70
N HIS A 437 -9.88 11.99 -22.59
CA HIS A 437 -8.68 11.77 -21.79
C HIS A 437 -7.92 10.51 -22.22
N HIS A 438 -8.52 9.69 -23.08
CA HIS A 438 -7.89 8.49 -23.60
C HIS A 438 -6.79 8.84 -24.59
N VAL A 439 -5.70 8.08 -24.55
CA VAL A 439 -4.61 8.15 -25.51
C VAL A 439 -4.39 6.76 -26.10
N THR A 440 -4.12 6.66 -27.37
CA THR A 440 -3.69 5.40 -27.97
C THR A 440 -2.24 5.17 -27.56
N PRO A 441 -1.92 4.09 -26.84
CA PRO A 441 -0.53 3.79 -26.49
C PRO A 441 0.32 3.67 -27.76
N PRO A 442 1.58 4.13 -27.76
CA PRO A 442 2.46 4.04 -28.93
C PRO A 442 2.65 2.63 -29.48
N ASP A 443 2.37 1.61 -28.69
CA ASP A 443 2.53 0.19 -29.01
C ASP A 443 1.18 -0.52 -29.25
N ALA A 444 0.07 0.20 -29.30
CA ALA A 444 -1.19 -0.37 -29.73
C ALA A 444 -1.10 -0.61 -31.25
N ALA A 445 -1.13 -1.88 -31.68
CA ALA A 445 -1.26 -2.19 -33.11
C ALA A 445 -2.51 -1.45 -33.64
N PRO A 446 -2.46 -0.89 -34.86
CA PRO A 446 -3.61 -0.26 -35.47
C PRO A 446 -4.77 -1.28 -35.44
N ALA A 447 -5.92 -0.85 -34.91
CA ALA A 447 -7.12 -1.68 -34.90
C ALA A 447 -7.36 -2.15 -36.32
N ALA A 448 -7.43 -3.47 -36.55
CA ALA A 448 -7.80 -4.00 -37.83
C ALA A 448 -9.10 -3.32 -38.26
N PRO A 449 -9.21 -2.84 -39.52
CA PRO A 449 -10.41 -2.20 -40.01
C PRO A 449 -11.58 -3.15 -39.79
N VAL A 450 -12.62 -2.66 -39.11
CA VAL A 450 -13.86 -3.40 -38.93
C VAL A 450 -14.36 -3.77 -40.33
N PRO A 451 -14.52 -5.06 -40.65
CA PRO A 451 -15.04 -5.42 -41.97
C PRO A 451 -16.41 -4.76 -42.12
N ALA A 452 -16.56 -3.95 -43.16
CA ALA A 452 -17.83 -3.38 -43.53
C ALA A 452 -18.83 -4.54 -43.67
N HIS A 453 -19.85 -4.57 -42.83
CA HIS A 453 -20.99 -5.47 -43.04
C HIS A 453 -21.49 -5.23 -44.46
N LYS A 454 -21.27 -6.21 -45.33
CA LYS A 454 -22.04 -6.32 -46.57
C LYS A 454 -23.50 -6.47 -46.12
N GLU A 455 -24.26 -5.40 -46.25
CA GLU A 455 -25.69 -5.51 -46.35
C GLU A 455 -25.98 -6.46 -47.54
N ALA A 456 -26.35 -7.68 -47.21
CA ALA A 456 -26.81 -8.63 -48.19
C ALA A 456 -28.15 -8.08 -48.75
N ALA A 457 -28.07 -7.68 -49.98
CA ALA A 457 -29.24 -7.47 -50.82
C ALA A 457 -30.04 -8.80 -50.84
N ALA A 458 -31.11 -8.82 -50.09
CA ALA A 458 -32.17 -9.81 -50.20
C ALA A 458 -33.41 -9.06 -50.74
N HIS A 459 -33.49 -8.92 -52.06
CA HIS A 459 -34.72 -8.73 -52.78
C HIS A 459 -34.50 -9.11 -54.22
N ASP A 460 -35.15 -10.09 -54.63
CA ASP A 460 -35.78 -10.51 -55.87
C ASP A 460 -35.53 -12.00 -56.18
N ASP A 461 -36.54 -12.77 -55.94
CA ASP A 461 -37.15 -13.64 -56.94
C ASP A 461 -38.36 -14.37 -56.32
N ALA A 462 -39.52 -13.74 -56.47
CA ALA A 462 -40.79 -14.43 -56.41
C ALA A 462 -41.34 -14.46 -57.86
N ARG A 463 -41.23 -15.62 -58.51
CA ARG A 463 -42.21 -16.10 -59.49
C ARG A 463 -42.24 -17.61 -59.52
#